data_3130611ebb1f465460d78eac3ac7a968
#
_entry.id   3130611ebb1f465460d78eac3ac7a968
#
_cell.length_a   1.000
_cell.length_b   1.000
_cell.length_c   1.000
_cell.angle_alpha   90.00
_cell.angle_beta   90.00
_cell.angle_gamma   90.00
#
_symmetry.space_group_name_H-M   'P 1'
#
loop_
_entity.id
_entity.type
_entity.pdbx_description
1 polymer ?
#
loop_
_entity_poly.entity_id
_entity_poly.type
_entity_poly.pdbx_seq_one_letter_code
_entity_poly.pdbx_strand_id
1 'polypeptide(L)'
;EPATLLIVDGRRYLIDCGIGTARRLVKAGIASETIGTIFFTHLHADHTLGLADVLANDFQQKDAADAAHTINIYGPPRTKALVDAAYRYISIPYAVFAAEGGGPRGGVPATSPFAVHEIGEGVVYQDDKIRVVAVENTHYALMPQSSRATMKSYAYRFETPHGTIVFTGDTGPSDAVARLAAGADVLVSEVENSVAIGAFVDSMAQKNHWSPARRNEFEAHMTKEHLDIRDVGQMAANAGVKAVLLYHWYPTDPATYVAGVAKYFPGPVFGTEDLQRYCLGASSPDRRPGRSQLHLCE
;
A
#
# COMPACT_ATOMS: atom_id res chain seq x y z
N GLU A 1 -5.60 3.42 -7.94
CA GLU A 1 -5.41 3.73 -6.52
C GLU A 1 -4.61 2.62 -5.83
N PRO A 2 -3.70 2.94 -4.90
CA PRO A 2 -2.80 1.97 -4.29
C PRO A 2 -3.51 0.83 -3.54
N ALA A 3 -3.19 -0.39 -3.93
CA ALA A 3 -3.53 -1.61 -3.22
C ALA A 3 -2.66 -2.75 -3.77
N THR A 4 -1.87 -3.38 -2.92
CA THR A 4 -1.02 -4.49 -3.32
C THR A 4 -1.32 -5.71 -2.46
N LEU A 5 -1.59 -6.85 -3.08
CA LEU A 5 -1.79 -8.12 -2.39
C LEU A 5 -0.50 -8.94 -2.42
N LEU A 6 0.12 -9.13 -1.26
CA LEU A 6 1.22 -10.05 -1.05
C LEU A 6 0.67 -11.43 -0.66
N ILE A 7 1.08 -12.47 -1.39
CA ILE A 7 0.70 -13.86 -1.10
C ILE A 7 1.96 -14.65 -0.77
N VAL A 8 2.01 -15.21 0.44
CA VAL A 8 3.13 -16.04 0.91
C VAL A 8 2.58 -17.39 1.35
N ASP A 9 2.93 -18.46 0.64
CA ASP A 9 2.45 -19.82 0.88
C ASP A 9 0.93 -19.91 1.07
N GLY A 10 0.18 -19.18 0.25
CA GLY A 10 -1.28 -19.11 0.26
C GLY A 10 -1.89 -18.14 1.26
N ARG A 11 -1.13 -17.59 2.22
CA ARG A 11 -1.59 -16.54 3.13
C ARG A 11 -1.54 -15.17 2.44
N ARG A 12 -2.57 -14.35 2.67
CA ARG A 12 -2.81 -13.09 1.98
C ARG A 12 -2.68 -11.89 2.91
N TYR A 13 -1.84 -10.95 2.50
CA TYR A 13 -1.58 -9.68 3.20
C TYR A 13 -1.85 -8.54 2.21
N LEU A 14 -2.78 -7.67 2.55
CA LEU A 14 -3.11 -6.50 1.73
C LEU A 14 -2.35 -5.29 2.24
N ILE A 15 -1.64 -4.61 1.36
CA ILE A 15 -0.92 -3.37 1.64
C ILE A 15 -1.68 -2.25 0.94
N ASP A 16 -2.20 -1.33 1.74
CA ASP A 16 -3.14 -0.28 1.37
C ASP A 16 -4.47 -0.80 0.77
N CYS A 17 -5.46 0.07 0.71
CA CYS A 17 -6.81 -0.27 0.30
C CYS A 17 -7.50 0.92 -0.38
N GLY A 18 -6.97 1.34 -1.53
CA GLY A 18 -7.52 2.42 -2.32
C GLY A 18 -8.87 2.08 -2.97
N ILE A 19 -9.49 3.07 -3.61
CA ILE A 19 -10.80 2.90 -4.24
C ILE A 19 -10.76 1.79 -5.29
N GLY A 20 -11.74 0.90 -5.22
CA GLY A 20 -11.91 -0.20 -6.17
C GLY A 20 -11.14 -1.48 -5.81
N THR A 21 -10.45 -1.53 -4.67
CA THR A 21 -9.70 -2.72 -4.22
C THR A 21 -10.58 -3.96 -4.17
N ALA A 22 -11.76 -3.93 -3.53
CA ALA A 22 -12.65 -5.08 -3.47
C ALA A 22 -13.05 -5.57 -4.87
N ARG A 23 -13.37 -4.66 -5.78
CA ARG A 23 -13.70 -5.01 -7.18
C ARG A 23 -12.51 -5.65 -7.92
N ARG A 24 -11.27 -5.19 -7.65
CA ARG A 24 -10.06 -5.78 -8.25
C ARG A 24 -9.76 -7.15 -7.68
N LEU A 25 -9.96 -7.36 -6.38
CA LEU A 25 -9.85 -8.68 -5.74
C LEU A 25 -10.79 -9.69 -6.40
N VAL A 26 -12.07 -9.34 -6.56
CA VAL A 26 -13.06 -10.20 -7.26
C VAL A 26 -12.62 -10.53 -8.68
N LYS A 27 -12.13 -9.54 -9.45
CA LYS A 27 -11.60 -9.77 -10.80
C LYS A 27 -10.36 -10.67 -10.82
N ALA A 28 -9.55 -10.62 -9.77
CA ALA A 28 -8.39 -11.50 -9.59
C ALA A 28 -8.77 -12.92 -9.11
N GLY A 29 -10.07 -13.19 -8.88
CA GLY A 29 -10.53 -14.45 -8.28
C GLY A 29 -10.20 -14.58 -6.81
N ILE A 30 -9.99 -13.48 -6.10
CA ILE A 30 -9.66 -13.42 -4.67
C ILE A 30 -10.89 -12.97 -3.90
N ALA A 31 -11.37 -13.81 -3.01
CA ALA A 31 -12.46 -13.47 -2.11
C ALA A 31 -11.93 -12.62 -0.93
N SER A 32 -12.59 -11.50 -0.62
CA SER A 32 -12.13 -10.53 0.40
C SER A 32 -12.03 -11.16 1.79
N GLU A 33 -12.92 -12.08 2.12
CA GLU A 33 -12.92 -12.83 3.39
C GLU A 33 -11.70 -13.75 3.59
N THR A 34 -10.89 -13.94 2.54
CA THR A 34 -9.64 -14.68 2.63
C THR A 34 -8.44 -13.82 2.98
N ILE A 35 -8.62 -12.51 3.11
CA ILE A 35 -7.59 -11.58 3.55
C ILE A 35 -7.57 -11.55 5.07
N GLY A 36 -6.50 -12.07 5.66
CA GLY A 36 -6.35 -12.11 7.11
C GLY A 36 -5.76 -10.85 7.72
N THR A 37 -5.01 -10.09 6.94
CA THR A 37 -4.25 -8.94 7.45
C THR A 37 -4.17 -7.82 6.42
N ILE A 38 -4.39 -6.59 6.88
CA ILE A 38 -4.23 -5.35 6.09
C ILE A 38 -3.16 -4.48 6.77
N PHE A 39 -2.27 -3.90 5.98
CA PHE A 39 -1.29 -2.90 6.42
C PHE A 39 -1.56 -1.59 5.70
N PHE A 40 -1.75 -0.50 6.45
CA PHE A 40 -1.80 0.85 5.88
C PHE A 40 -0.44 1.52 6.01
N THR A 41 0.09 2.01 4.89
CA THR A 41 1.30 2.83 4.88
C THR A 41 1.02 4.18 5.53
N HIS A 42 -0.07 4.82 5.13
CA HIS A 42 -0.57 6.09 5.66
C HIS A 42 -2.08 6.24 5.41
N LEU A 43 -2.67 7.35 5.85
CA LEU A 43 -4.13 7.50 5.83
C LEU A 43 -4.65 8.51 4.79
N HIS A 44 -3.96 8.73 3.68
CA HIS A 44 -4.55 9.47 2.57
C HIS A 44 -5.73 8.71 1.94
N ALA A 45 -6.60 9.46 1.31
CA ALA A 45 -7.87 8.96 0.77
C ALA A 45 -7.68 7.86 -0.27
N ASP A 46 -6.74 8.03 -1.17
CA ASP A 46 -6.40 7.09 -2.24
C ASP A 46 -5.80 5.78 -1.75
N HIS A 47 -5.28 5.74 -0.51
CA HIS A 47 -4.78 4.52 0.15
C HIS A 47 -5.83 3.83 1.05
N THR A 48 -6.96 4.49 1.36
CA THR A 48 -7.86 4.01 2.42
C THR A 48 -9.33 3.93 2.05
N LEU A 49 -9.81 4.66 1.03
CA LEU A 49 -11.26 4.78 0.76
C LEU A 49 -11.93 3.50 0.25
N GLY A 50 -11.16 2.49 -0.18
CA GLY A 50 -11.68 1.16 -0.52
C GLY A 50 -11.93 0.25 0.69
N LEU A 51 -11.51 0.66 1.90
CA LEU A 51 -11.60 -0.17 3.10
C LEU A 51 -13.04 -0.61 3.42
N ALA A 52 -13.99 0.30 3.39
CA ALA A 52 -15.38 -0.03 3.72
C ALA A 52 -15.95 -1.15 2.85
N ASP A 53 -15.61 -1.15 1.56
CA ASP A 53 -16.05 -2.17 0.60
C ASP A 53 -15.40 -3.54 0.88
N VAL A 54 -14.10 -3.56 1.20
CA VAL A 54 -13.38 -4.80 1.59
C VAL A 54 -13.95 -5.35 2.90
N LEU A 55 -14.16 -4.50 3.92
CA LEU A 55 -14.71 -4.91 5.21
C LEU A 55 -16.16 -5.38 5.10
N ALA A 56 -16.97 -4.77 4.22
CA ALA A 56 -18.35 -5.17 3.99
C ALA A 56 -18.43 -6.59 3.44
N ASN A 57 -17.59 -6.91 2.44
CA ASN A 57 -17.56 -8.27 1.87
C ASN A 57 -17.12 -9.31 2.90
N ASP A 58 -16.11 -9.01 3.73
CA ASP A 58 -15.67 -9.87 4.81
C ASP A 58 -16.78 -10.09 5.83
N PHE A 59 -17.42 -9.01 6.27
CA PHE A 59 -18.47 -9.02 7.29
C PHE A 59 -19.71 -9.81 6.85
N GLN A 60 -20.08 -9.77 5.58
CA GLN A 60 -21.25 -10.49 5.05
C GLN A 60 -21.05 -11.99 5.01
N GLN A 61 -19.83 -12.47 4.77
CA GLN A 61 -19.52 -13.88 4.56
C GLN A 61 -19.25 -14.64 5.85
N LYS A 62 -19.05 -13.96 6.97
CA LYS A 62 -18.69 -14.57 8.25
C LYS A 62 -19.88 -14.70 9.19
N ASP A 63 -19.93 -15.82 9.90
CA ASP A 63 -20.79 -15.94 11.08
C ASP A 63 -20.22 -15.10 12.22
N ALA A 64 -21.07 -14.44 13.00
CA ALA A 64 -20.66 -13.70 14.20
C ALA A 64 -19.93 -14.58 15.23
N ALA A 65 -20.09 -15.91 15.13
CA ALA A 65 -19.38 -16.90 15.93
C ALA A 65 -17.94 -17.19 15.41
N ASP A 66 -17.60 -16.75 14.19
CA ASP A 66 -16.30 -17.01 13.57
C ASP A 66 -15.28 -15.90 13.88
N ALA A 67 -15.18 -15.53 15.17
CA ALA A 67 -14.19 -14.56 15.66
C ALA A 67 -12.73 -14.97 15.33
N ALA A 68 -12.50 -16.23 14.94
CA ALA A 68 -11.20 -16.74 14.52
C ALA A 68 -10.72 -16.19 13.16
N HIS A 69 -11.59 -15.53 12.37
CA HIS A 69 -11.28 -14.99 11.05
C HIS A 69 -11.42 -13.46 10.95
N THR A 70 -11.29 -12.77 12.06
CA THR A 70 -11.31 -11.31 12.07
C THR A 70 -10.10 -10.77 11.29
N ILE A 71 -10.33 -9.84 10.35
CA ILE A 71 -9.24 -9.13 9.70
C ILE A 71 -8.46 -8.33 10.75
N ASN A 72 -7.15 -8.54 10.79
CA ASN A 72 -6.23 -7.73 11.57
C ASN A 72 -5.75 -6.56 10.73
N ILE A 73 -5.87 -5.34 11.25
CA ILE A 73 -5.54 -4.12 10.52
C ILE A 73 -4.43 -3.39 11.27
N TYR A 74 -3.30 -3.26 10.61
CA TYR A 74 -2.11 -2.57 11.10
C TYR A 74 -1.95 -1.25 10.36
N GLY A 75 -1.70 -0.16 11.06
CA GLY A 75 -1.49 1.13 10.41
C GLY A 75 -1.08 2.23 11.39
N PRO A 76 -0.82 3.42 10.88
CA PRO A 76 -0.39 4.55 11.70
C PRO A 76 -1.44 4.97 12.73
N PRO A 77 -1.09 5.85 13.68
CA PRO A 77 -2.08 6.45 14.60
C PRO A 77 -3.30 6.97 13.83
N ARG A 78 -4.50 6.80 14.40
CA ARG A 78 -5.84 7.07 13.86
C ARG A 78 -6.41 5.98 12.93
N THR A 79 -5.69 4.90 12.67
CA THR A 79 -6.23 3.73 11.93
C THR A 79 -7.48 3.17 12.62
N LYS A 80 -7.50 3.13 13.97
CA LYS A 80 -8.69 2.69 14.70
C LYS A 80 -9.91 3.59 14.42
N ALA A 81 -9.72 4.90 14.41
CA ALA A 81 -10.81 5.83 14.11
C ALA A 81 -11.33 5.67 12.68
N LEU A 82 -10.44 5.41 11.71
CA LEU A 82 -10.80 5.12 10.32
C LEU A 82 -11.64 3.83 10.21
N VAL A 83 -11.19 2.74 10.83
CA VAL A 83 -11.89 1.45 10.82
C VAL A 83 -13.24 1.53 11.51
N ASP A 84 -13.32 2.21 12.66
CA ASP A 84 -14.60 2.42 13.37
C ASP A 84 -15.58 3.26 12.52
N ALA A 85 -15.08 4.24 11.77
CA ALA A 85 -15.92 5.04 10.86
C ALA A 85 -16.41 4.21 9.67
N ALA A 86 -15.53 3.41 9.04
CA ALA A 86 -15.89 2.48 7.98
C ALA A 86 -16.94 1.46 8.47
N TYR A 87 -16.74 0.89 9.66
CA TYR A 87 -17.69 -0.04 10.26
C TYR A 87 -19.05 0.62 10.52
N ARG A 88 -19.08 1.82 11.09
CA ARG A 88 -20.35 2.57 11.28
C ARG A 88 -21.07 2.79 9.96
N TYR A 89 -20.36 3.09 8.89
CA TYR A 89 -20.94 3.22 7.57
C TYR A 89 -21.59 1.91 7.09
N ILE A 90 -20.84 0.79 7.10
CA ILE A 90 -21.34 -0.50 6.59
C ILE A 90 -22.41 -1.11 7.50
N SER A 91 -22.40 -0.85 8.79
CA SER A 91 -23.39 -1.40 9.74
C SER A 91 -24.82 -0.93 9.44
N ILE A 92 -25.00 0.25 8.83
CA ILE A 92 -26.34 0.79 8.48
C ILE A 92 -27.05 -0.08 7.44
N PRO A 93 -26.50 -0.31 6.22
CA PRO A 93 -27.14 -1.18 5.23
C PRO A 93 -27.31 -2.63 5.73
N TYR A 94 -26.36 -3.15 6.53
CA TYR A 94 -26.50 -4.50 7.10
C TYR A 94 -27.58 -4.61 8.16
N ALA A 95 -27.85 -3.57 8.93
CA ALA A 95 -28.99 -3.55 9.85
C ALA A 95 -30.32 -3.60 9.10
N VAL A 96 -30.42 -2.91 7.96
CA VAL A 96 -31.62 -3.00 7.07
C VAL A 96 -31.76 -4.43 6.55
N PHE A 97 -30.69 -5.02 6.01
CA PHE A 97 -30.70 -6.37 5.47
C PHE A 97 -31.00 -7.45 6.54
N ALA A 98 -30.49 -7.25 7.76
CA ALA A 98 -30.82 -8.13 8.90
C ALA A 98 -32.31 -8.06 9.28
N ALA A 99 -32.93 -6.87 9.21
CA ALA A 99 -34.36 -6.71 9.47
C ALA A 99 -35.26 -7.39 8.42
N GLU A 100 -34.73 -7.61 7.20
CA GLU A 100 -35.39 -8.38 6.14
C GLU A 100 -35.19 -9.91 6.25
N GLY A 101 -34.51 -10.37 7.30
CA GLY A 101 -34.20 -11.79 7.53
C GLY A 101 -32.90 -12.27 6.85
N GLY A 102 -32.12 -11.35 6.26
CA GLY A 102 -30.79 -11.59 5.73
C GLY A 102 -29.70 -11.08 6.69
N GLY A 103 -28.54 -10.76 6.12
CA GLY A 103 -27.43 -10.17 6.85
C GLY A 103 -26.56 -11.18 7.61
N PRO A 104 -25.56 -10.68 8.37
CA PRO A 104 -24.65 -11.53 9.12
C PRO A 104 -25.38 -12.37 10.15
N ARG A 105 -25.02 -13.64 10.27
CA ARG A 105 -25.59 -14.51 11.33
C ARG A 105 -25.18 -13.97 12.70
N GLY A 106 -26.15 -13.88 13.61
CA GLY A 106 -25.96 -13.27 14.94
C GLY A 106 -26.19 -11.76 14.99
N GLY A 107 -26.59 -11.14 13.85
CA GLY A 107 -26.91 -9.72 13.75
C GLY A 107 -25.71 -8.81 13.55
N VAL A 108 -25.94 -7.51 13.63
CA VAL A 108 -24.90 -6.46 13.46
C VAL A 108 -24.37 -6.05 14.84
N PRO A 109 -23.09 -6.32 15.18
CA PRO A 109 -22.52 -5.91 16.44
C PRO A 109 -22.55 -4.39 16.64
N ALA A 110 -22.73 -3.93 17.88
CA ALA A 110 -22.71 -2.50 18.22
C ALA A 110 -21.33 -1.87 18.06
N THR A 111 -20.28 -2.67 18.13
CA THR A 111 -18.87 -2.25 17.98
C THR A 111 -18.22 -3.01 16.83
N SER A 112 -17.22 -2.38 16.21
CA SER A 112 -16.43 -3.00 15.15
C SER A 112 -15.83 -4.33 15.59
N PRO A 113 -16.03 -5.42 14.83
CA PRO A 113 -15.42 -6.72 15.11
C PRO A 113 -13.97 -6.83 14.61
N PHE A 114 -13.48 -5.83 13.87
CA PHE A 114 -12.14 -5.87 13.29
C PHE A 114 -11.07 -5.52 14.32
N ALA A 115 -9.98 -6.29 14.33
CA ALA A 115 -8.86 -6.07 15.22
C ALA A 115 -7.92 -5.00 14.65
N VAL A 116 -7.73 -3.89 15.37
CA VAL A 116 -6.89 -2.77 14.91
C VAL A 116 -5.69 -2.60 15.80
N HIS A 117 -4.54 -2.47 15.16
CA HIS A 117 -3.23 -2.28 15.76
C HIS A 117 -2.61 -0.99 15.22
N GLU A 118 -2.65 0.09 16.01
CA GLU A 118 -1.93 1.31 15.67
C GLU A 118 -0.46 1.09 16.00
N ILE A 119 0.39 1.27 14.99
CA ILE A 119 1.81 0.91 15.05
C ILE A 119 2.72 2.11 15.19
N GLY A 120 3.97 1.83 15.55
CA GLY A 120 5.12 2.71 15.46
C GLY A 120 6.22 2.11 14.57
N GLU A 121 7.47 2.55 14.78
CA GLU A 121 8.63 1.98 14.10
C GLU A 121 9.10 0.67 14.75
N GLY A 122 9.82 -0.12 13.99
CA GLY A 122 10.37 -1.41 14.41
C GLY A 122 9.58 -2.60 13.91
N VAL A 123 9.63 -3.72 14.62
CA VAL A 123 8.86 -4.93 14.27
C VAL A 123 7.40 -4.70 14.65
N VAL A 124 6.52 -4.65 13.65
CA VAL A 124 5.09 -4.34 13.83
C VAL A 124 4.19 -5.55 13.67
N TYR A 125 4.69 -6.60 13.02
CA TYR A 125 3.97 -7.87 12.83
C TYR A 125 4.94 -9.02 12.66
N GLN A 126 4.54 -10.19 13.14
CA GLN A 126 5.23 -11.44 12.87
C GLN A 126 4.26 -12.61 13.00
N ASP A 127 4.32 -13.53 12.05
CA ASP A 127 3.68 -14.84 12.11
C ASP A 127 4.67 -15.94 11.66
N ASP A 128 4.15 -17.12 11.30
CA ASP A 128 4.97 -18.24 10.82
C ASP A 128 5.43 -18.09 9.36
N LYS A 129 4.93 -17.08 8.63
CA LYS A 129 5.23 -16.82 7.22
C LYS A 129 6.05 -15.57 6.98
N ILE A 130 5.77 -14.52 7.74
CA ILE A 130 6.41 -13.22 7.52
C ILE A 130 6.79 -12.53 8.82
N ARG A 131 7.80 -11.68 8.71
CA ARG A 131 8.12 -10.66 9.71
C ARG A 131 8.09 -9.29 9.03
N VAL A 132 7.41 -8.31 9.65
CA VAL A 132 7.23 -6.97 9.08
C VAL A 132 7.89 -5.94 9.99
N VAL A 133 8.76 -5.13 9.39
CA VAL A 133 9.42 -3.99 10.03
C VAL A 133 8.91 -2.71 9.39
N ALA A 134 8.58 -1.72 10.20
CA ALA A 134 8.16 -0.39 9.75
C ALA A 134 9.21 0.67 10.13
N VAL A 135 9.38 1.66 9.27
CA VAL A 135 10.08 2.92 9.57
C VAL A 135 9.24 4.10 9.12
N GLU A 136 9.28 5.19 9.87
CA GLU A 136 8.64 6.45 9.43
C GLU A 136 9.35 6.98 8.19
N ASN A 137 8.59 7.34 7.17
CA ASN A 137 9.09 7.95 5.95
C ASN A 137 8.88 9.48 5.96
N THR A 138 9.17 10.16 4.86
CA THR A 138 9.16 11.62 4.80
C THR A 138 7.92 12.22 4.12
N HIS A 139 6.87 11.41 3.88
CA HIS A 139 5.66 11.86 3.18
C HIS A 139 4.93 13.03 3.86
N TYR A 140 5.06 13.15 5.17
CA TYR A 140 4.46 14.24 5.93
C TYR A 140 5.48 15.28 6.42
N ALA A 141 6.64 15.40 5.75
CA ALA A 141 7.73 16.30 6.17
C ALA A 141 7.32 17.78 6.17
N LEU A 142 6.43 18.19 5.26
CA LEU A 142 5.93 19.57 5.17
C LEU A 142 4.80 19.89 6.15
N MET A 143 4.22 18.87 6.80
CA MET A 143 3.20 19.12 7.81
C MET A 143 3.76 19.85 9.04
N PRO A 144 2.95 20.69 9.73
CA PRO A 144 3.32 21.24 11.03
C PRO A 144 3.70 20.12 12.02
N GLN A 145 4.69 20.38 12.87
CA GLN A 145 5.16 19.39 13.85
C GLN A 145 4.04 18.88 14.77
N SER A 146 3.08 19.74 15.13
CA SER A 146 1.92 19.35 15.93
C SER A 146 1.06 18.29 15.25
N SER A 147 0.90 18.35 13.92
CA SER A 147 0.15 17.36 13.14
C SER A 147 0.95 16.05 13.01
N ARG A 148 2.26 16.14 12.79
CA ARG A 148 3.15 14.96 12.69
C ARG A 148 3.24 14.13 13.97
N ALA A 149 2.83 14.65 15.10
CA ALA A 149 2.75 13.90 16.35
C ALA A 149 1.72 12.75 16.27
N THR A 150 0.66 12.92 15.50
CA THR A 150 -0.45 11.96 15.39
C THR A 150 -0.76 11.51 13.96
N MET A 151 -0.10 12.09 12.97
CA MET A 151 -0.22 11.71 11.55
C MET A 151 1.13 11.17 11.11
N LYS A 152 1.16 9.88 10.76
CA LYS A 152 2.38 9.17 10.41
C LYS A 152 2.23 8.49 9.06
N SER A 153 3.35 8.36 8.34
CA SER A 153 3.47 7.55 7.14
C SER A 153 4.66 6.61 7.30
N TYR A 154 4.48 5.36 6.90
CA TYR A 154 5.46 4.29 7.07
C TYR A 154 5.82 3.61 5.76
N ALA A 155 7.09 3.24 5.64
CA ALA A 155 7.56 2.21 4.73
C ALA A 155 7.61 0.88 5.47
N TYR A 156 7.41 -0.22 4.75
CA TYR A 156 7.40 -1.56 5.32
C TYR A 156 8.42 -2.47 4.65
N ARG A 157 9.10 -3.28 5.45
CA ARG A 157 9.94 -4.41 5.00
C ARG A 157 9.28 -5.70 5.41
N PHE A 158 8.91 -6.52 4.42
CA PHE A 158 8.39 -7.86 4.58
C PHE A 158 9.52 -8.86 4.37
N GLU A 159 9.88 -9.59 5.41
CA GLU A 159 10.82 -10.69 5.38
C GLU A 159 10.04 -11.99 5.28
N THR A 160 10.26 -12.77 4.23
CA THR A 160 9.55 -14.01 3.93
C THR A 160 10.56 -15.14 3.69
N PRO A 161 10.15 -16.42 3.72
CA PRO A 161 11.03 -17.54 3.34
C PRO A 161 11.53 -17.48 1.89
N HIS A 162 10.84 -16.71 1.02
CA HIS A 162 11.13 -16.63 -0.41
C HIS A 162 11.94 -15.39 -0.80
N GLY A 163 12.11 -14.45 0.11
CA GLY A 163 12.84 -13.21 -0.09
C GLY A 163 12.25 -12.03 0.66
N THR A 164 12.88 -10.88 0.46
CA THR A 164 12.55 -9.64 1.15
C THR A 164 11.95 -8.63 0.19
N ILE A 165 10.77 -8.10 0.54
CA ILE A 165 10.07 -7.08 -0.22
C ILE A 165 9.96 -5.82 0.64
N VAL A 166 10.30 -4.67 0.07
CA VAL A 166 10.13 -3.37 0.73
C VAL A 166 9.11 -2.53 -0.03
N PHE A 167 8.12 -2.02 0.68
CA PHE A 167 7.14 -1.04 0.18
C PHE A 167 7.52 0.32 0.73
N THR A 168 7.71 1.31 -0.13
CA THR A 168 8.06 2.66 0.30
C THR A 168 6.89 3.37 0.98
N GLY A 169 5.64 3.02 0.63
CA GLY A 169 4.51 3.93 0.75
C GLY A 169 4.79 5.18 -0.08
N ASP A 170 4.01 6.23 0.12
CA ASP A 170 4.34 7.53 -0.41
C ASP A 170 5.41 8.18 0.46
N THR A 171 6.47 8.71 -0.15
CA THR A 171 7.61 9.28 0.59
C THR A 171 8.42 10.23 -0.28
N GLY A 172 8.88 11.32 0.28
CA GLY A 172 10.03 12.03 -0.29
C GLY A 172 11.33 11.24 -0.07
N PRO A 173 12.49 11.77 -0.53
CA PRO A 173 13.79 11.19 -0.25
C PRO A 173 13.99 10.94 1.25
N SER A 174 14.29 9.68 1.63
CA SER A 174 14.37 9.24 3.02
C SER A 174 15.50 8.27 3.26
N ASP A 175 16.44 8.66 4.13
CA ASP A 175 17.54 7.79 4.55
C ASP A 175 17.02 6.56 5.34
N ALA A 176 15.92 6.71 6.08
CA ALA A 176 15.32 5.60 6.82
C ALA A 176 14.79 4.54 5.85
N VAL A 177 14.08 4.96 4.79
CA VAL A 177 13.59 4.06 3.74
C VAL A 177 14.73 3.43 2.98
N ALA A 178 15.78 4.18 2.63
CA ALA A 178 16.96 3.65 1.97
C ALA A 178 17.67 2.56 2.80
N ARG A 179 17.80 2.78 4.11
CA ARG A 179 18.35 1.75 5.03
C ARG A 179 17.42 0.54 5.15
N LEU A 180 16.11 0.75 5.22
CA LEU A 180 15.13 -0.34 5.27
C LEU A 180 15.21 -1.22 4.02
N ALA A 181 15.44 -0.60 2.85
CA ALA A 181 15.54 -1.27 1.57
C ALA A 181 16.86 -2.02 1.36
N ALA A 182 17.87 -1.83 2.24
CA ALA A 182 19.18 -2.41 2.05
C ALA A 182 19.12 -3.92 1.78
N GLY A 183 19.67 -4.35 0.61
CA GLY A 183 19.76 -5.73 0.18
C GLY A 183 18.42 -6.42 -0.08
N ALA A 184 17.31 -5.71 -0.19
CA ALA A 184 16.02 -6.31 -0.49
C ALA A 184 15.99 -6.98 -1.87
N ASP A 185 15.19 -8.04 -2.00
CA ASP A 185 14.99 -8.70 -3.29
C ASP A 185 14.12 -7.83 -4.21
N VAL A 186 13.14 -7.15 -3.64
CA VAL A 186 12.22 -6.26 -4.38
C VAL A 186 11.99 -4.97 -3.60
N LEU A 187 12.12 -3.85 -4.30
CA LEU A 187 11.65 -2.55 -3.86
C LEU A 187 10.36 -2.23 -4.64
N VAL A 188 9.23 -2.17 -3.95
CA VAL A 188 7.95 -1.68 -4.48
C VAL A 188 7.88 -0.20 -4.13
N SER A 189 8.06 0.65 -5.12
CA SER A 189 8.20 2.10 -4.93
C SER A 189 7.15 2.87 -5.69
N GLU A 190 6.57 3.88 -5.02
CA GLU A 190 5.94 4.97 -5.74
C GLU A 190 6.94 5.68 -6.63
N VAL A 191 6.47 6.42 -7.61
CA VAL A 191 7.32 7.25 -8.46
C VAL A 191 6.55 8.40 -9.07
N GLU A 192 7.14 9.58 -9.01
CA GLU A 192 6.65 10.77 -9.67
C GLU A 192 7.64 11.27 -10.74
N ASN A 193 7.12 12.08 -11.65
CA ASN A 193 7.91 12.78 -12.65
C ASN A 193 7.74 14.29 -12.43
N SER A 194 8.72 14.92 -11.80
CA SER A 194 8.64 16.32 -11.41
C SER A 194 8.33 17.28 -12.59
N VAL A 195 8.76 16.93 -13.81
CA VAL A 195 8.44 17.72 -15.01
C VAL A 195 6.95 17.60 -15.38
N ALA A 196 6.42 16.39 -15.34
CA ALA A 196 5.00 16.14 -15.62
C ALA A 196 4.09 16.73 -14.54
N ILE A 197 4.53 16.67 -13.28
CA ILE A 197 3.81 17.22 -12.13
C ILE A 197 3.62 18.72 -12.25
N GLY A 198 4.65 19.49 -12.66
CA GLY A 198 4.51 20.93 -12.83
C GLY A 198 3.37 21.30 -13.78
N ALA A 199 3.32 20.70 -14.96
CA ALA A 199 2.25 20.91 -15.93
C ALA A 199 0.86 20.48 -15.40
N PHE A 200 0.81 19.37 -14.66
CA PHE A 200 -0.42 18.90 -14.02
C PHE A 200 -0.93 19.89 -12.96
N VAL A 201 -0.05 20.35 -12.07
CA VAL A 201 -0.39 21.32 -11.02
C VAL A 201 -0.91 22.63 -11.62
N ASP A 202 -0.28 23.11 -12.69
CA ASP A 202 -0.72 24.32 -13.40
C ASP A 202 -2.13 24.13 -13.99
N SER A 203 -2.39 22.98 -14.60
CA SER A 203 -3.72 22.64 -15.15
C SER A 203 -4.79 22.57 -14.04
N MET A 204 -4.47 21.93 -12.92
CA MET A 204 -5.37 21.84 -11.76
C MET A 204 -5.63 23.20 -11.12
N ALA A 205 -4.59 24.03 -10.98
CA ALA A 205 -4.69 25.38 -10.45
C ALA A 205 -5.60 26.26 -11.31
N GLN A 206 -5.43 26.18 -12.62
CA GLN A 206 -6.28 26.92 -13.57
C GLN A 206 -7.74 26.44 -13.51
N LYS A 207 -7.97 25.11 -13.58
CA LYS A 207 -9.31 24.49 -13.56
C LYS A 207 -10.08 24.83 -12.28
N ASN A 208 -9.40 24.84 -11.13
CA ASN A 208 -10.02 25.02 -9.81
C ASN A 208 -9.84 26.44 -9.26
N HIS A 209 -9.33 27.38 -10.05
CA HIS A 209 -9.11 28.78 -9.65
C HIS A 209 -8.30 28.90 -8.35
N TRP A 210 -7.22 28.13 -8.23
CA TRP A 210 -6.36 28.17 -7.04
C TRP A 210 -5.60 29.49 -6.95
N SER A 211 -5.38 29.95 -5.71
CA SER A 211 -4.43 31.03 -5.48
C SER A 211 -2.99 30.57 -5.78
N PRO A 212 -2.06 31.48 -6.10
CA PRO A 212 -0.65 31.14 -6.26
C PRO A 212 -0.06 30.41 -5.03
N ALA A 213 -0.46 30.80 -3.82
CA ALA A 213 -0.03 30.13 -2.60
C ALA A 213 -0.45 28.65 -2.57
N ARG A 214 -1.74 28.35 -2.82
CA ARG A 214 -2.26 26.98 -2.85
C ARG A 214 -1.61 26.15 -3.97
N ARG A 215 -1.41 26.75 -5.14
CA ARG A 215 -0.69 26.10 -6.26
C ARG A 215 0.72 25.68 -5.83
N ASN A 216 1.47 26.57 -5.19
CA ASN A 216 2.83 26.31 -4.73
C ASN A 216 2.89 25.30 -3.58
N GLU A 217 1.94 25.34 -2.65
CA GLU A 217 1.81 24.33 -1.59
C GLU A 217 1.58 22.93 -2.15
N PHE A 218 0.67 22.81 -3.12
CA PHE A 218 0.38 21.53 -3.74
C PHE A 218 1.57 21.02 -4.60
N GLU A 219 2.24 21.90 -5.34
CA GLU A 219 3.46 21.50 -6.05
C GLU A 219 4.57 21.06 -5.09
N ALA A 220 4.74 21.76 -3.97
CA ALA A 220 5.71 21.37 -2.96
C ALA A 220 5.40 20.00 -2.35
N HIS A 221 4.12 19.71 -2.08
CA HIS A 221 3.67 18.38 -1.65
C HIS A 221 4.06 17.32 -2.69
N MET A 222 3.67 17.49 -3.94
CA MET A 222 3.93 16.52 -5.00
C MET A 222 5.42 16.32 -5.31
N THR A 223 6.25 17.35 -5.16
CA THR A 223 7.69 17.27 -5.55
C THR A 223 8.66 17.01 -4.40
N LYS A 224 8.25 17.19 -3.15
CA LYS A 224 9.13 17.04 -1.99
C LYS A 224 8.73 15.88 -1.07
N GLU A 225 7.46 15.50 -1.10
CA GLU A 225 6.90 14.44 -0.28
C GLU A 225 6.64 13.16 -1.10
N HIS A 226 7.05 13.15 -2.39
CA HIS A 226 7.09 12.00 -3.28
C HIS A 226 8.47 11.81 -3.89
N LEU A 227 8.77 10.58 -4.37
CA LEU A 227 10.04 10.23 -4.99
C LEU A 227 10.01 10.54 -6.48
N ASP A 228 10.95 11.36 -6.95
CA ASP A 228 11.20 11.53 -8.38
C ASP A 228 11.86 10.27 -8.98
N ILE A 229 11.71 10.10 -10.28
CA ILE A 229 12.33 9.03 -11.09
C ILE A 229 13.81 8.80 -10.70
N ARG A 230 14.57 9.88 -10.53
CA ARG A 230 15.98 9.83 -10.17
C ARG A 230 16.18 9.31 -8.75
N ASP A 231 15.36 9.77 -7.81
CA ASP A 231 15.48 9.40 -6.40
C ASP A 231 15.20 7.91 -6.19
N VAL A 232 14.17 7.38 -6.88
CA VAL A 232 13.89 5.93 -6.89
C VAL A 232 15.09 5.15 -7.39
N GLY A 233 15.63 5.52 -8.57
CA GLY A 233 16.75 4.78 -9.17
C GLY A 233 18.02 4.83 -8.33
N GLN A 234 18.37 6.00 -7.79
CA GLN A 234 19.53 6.17 -6.92
C GLN A 234 19.35 5.45 -5.57
N MET A 235 18.18 5.53 -4.95
CA MET A 235 17.88 4.80 -3.72
C MET A 235 18.00 3.29 -3.94
N ALA A 236 17.41 2.77 -5.01
CA ALA A 236 17.48 1.35 -5.36
C ALA A 236 18.92 0.87 -5.58
N ALA A 237 19.73 1.64 -6.33
CA ALA A 237 21.13 1.33 -6.59
C ALA A 237 21.96 1.36 -5.29
N ASN A 238 21.83 2.41 -4.49
CA ASN A 238 22.58 2.59 -3.25
C ASN A 238 22.22 1.54 -2.18
N ALA A 239 20.93 1.17 -2.11
CA ALA A 239 20.46 0.13 -1.21
C ALA A 239 20.82 -1.28 -1.69
N GLY A 240 21.30 -1.46 -2.93
CA GLY A 240 21.65 -2.76 -3.48
C GLY A 240 20.46 -3.70 -3.62
N VAL A 241 19.27 -3.18 -3.92
CA VAL A 241 18.08 -4.00 -4.16
C VAL A 241 18.26 -4.80 -5.47
N LYS A 242 17.54 -5.92 -5.63
CA LYS A 242 17.72 -6.77 -6.81
C LYS A 242 16.77 -6.41 -7.95
N ALA A 243 15.57 -5.89 -7.63
CA ALA A 243 14.58 -5.45 -8.61
C ALA A 243 13.72 -4.30 -8.05
N VAL A 244 13.16 -3.49 -8.95
CA VAL A 244 12.22 -2.42 -8.63
C VAL A 244 10.88 -2.71 -9.30
N LEU A 245 9.79 -2.66 -8.53
CA LEU A 245 8.42 -2.57 -9.00
C LEU A 245 7.92 -1.15 -8.77
N LEU A 246 7.57 -0.45 -9.85
CA LEU A 246 7.00 0.88 -9.77
C LEU A 246 5.47 0.78 -9.68
N TYR A 247 4.89 1.49 -8.74
CA TYR A 247 3.45 1.65 -8.58
C TYR A 247 3.12 3.11 -8.24
N HIS A 248 1.86 3.44 -8.12
CA HIS A 248 1.41 4.77 -7.70
C HIS A 248 2.08 5.90 -8.47
N TRP A 249 1.93 5.90 -9.78
CA TRP A 249 2.36 7.01 -10.65
C TRP A 249 1.17 7.79 -11.18
N TYR A 250 1.43 9.04 -11.53
CA TYR A 250 0.45 9.89 -12.20
C TYR A 250 0.24 9.46 -13.66
N PRO A 251 -0.90 9.80 -14.30
CA PRO A 251 -1.29 9.25 -15.61
C PRO A 251 -0.37 9.71 -16.73
N THR A 252 0.79 9.12 -16.81
CA THR A 252 1.69 9.12 -17.96
C THR A 252 1.97 7.66 -18.31
N ASP A 253 2.52 7.43 -19.49
CA ASP A 253 2.88 6.09 -19.93
C ASP A 253 3.85 5.43 -18.92
N PRO A 254 3.52 4.27 -18.35
CA PRO A 254 4.41 3.51 -17.44
C PRO A 254 5.81 3.30 -17.99
N ALA A 255 5.96 3.15 -19.31
CA ALA A 255 7.25 2.99 -19.96
C ALA A 255 8.19 4.19 -19.74
N THR A 256 7.65 5.39 -19.58
CA THR A 256 8.42 6.60 -19.27
C THR A 256 9.09 6.49 -17.90
N TYR A 257 8.36 6.03 -16.89
CA TYR A 257 8.89 5.83 -15.55
C TYR A 257 9.92 4.71 -15.50
N VAL A 258 9.62 3.57 -16.11
CA VAL A 258 10.54 2.42 -16.20
C VAL A 258 11.85 2.83 -16.85
N ALA A 259 11.80 3.45 -18.04
CA ALA A 259 12.99 3.91 -18.75
C ALA A 259 13.76 5.01 -17.99
N GLY A 260 13.02 5.84 -17.25
CA GLY A 260 13.61 6.89 -16.43
C GLY A 260 14.40 6.35 -15.26
N VAL A 261 13.82 5.45 -14.46
CA VAL A 261 14.46 4.80 -13.30
C VAL A 261 15.64 3.93 -13.73
N ALA A 262 15.52 3.21 -14.85
CA ALA A 262 16.58 2.38 -15.39
C ALA A 262 17.87 3.14 -15.77
N LYS A 263 17.81 4.47 -15.91
CA LYS A 263 19.02 5.29 -16.10
C LYS A 263 19.91 5.36 -14.84
N TYR A 264 19.31 5.14 -13.68
CA TYR A 264 19.98 5.29 -12.37
C TYR A 264 20.10 3.99 -11.60
N PHE A 265 19.37 2.95 -12.02
CA PHE A 265 19.39 1.63 -11.40
C PHE A 265 19.72 0.56 -12.43
N PRO A 266 20.81 -0.23 -12.24
CA PRO A 266 21.26 -1.22 -13.23
C PRO A 266 20.49 -2.54 -13.22
N GLY A 267 19.61 -2.74 -12.24
CA GLY A 267 18.76 -3.93 -12.11
C GLY A 267 17.47 -3.82 -12.92
N PRO A 268 16.66 -4.89 -12.92
CA PRO A 268 15.36 -4.89 -13.60
C PRO A 268 14.37 -3.93 -12.92
N VAL A 269 13.67 -3.14 -13.76
CA VAL A 269 12.63 -2.21 -13.37
C VAL A 269 11.34 -2.61 -14.08
N PHE A 270 10.26 -2.75 -13.35
CA PHE A 270 8.93 -3.10 -13.87
C PHE A 270 7.93 -1.98 -13.51
N GLY A 271 7.13 -1.56 -14.48
CA GLY A 271 5.94 -0.74 -14.22
C GLY A 271 4.75 -1.69 -14.01
N THR A 272 4.03 -1.52 -12.92
CA THR A 272 2.90 -2.41 -12.60
C THR A 272 1.61 -1.90 -13.24
N GLU A 273 0.73 -2.81 -13.61
CA GLU A 273 -0.64 -2.54 -14.02
C GLU A 273 -1.62 -3.30 -13.13
N ASP A 274 -2.86 -2.87 -13.12
CA ASP A 274 -3.91 -3.55 -12.37
C ASP A 274 -4.00 -5.04 -12.72
N LEU A 275 -4.07 -5.89 -11.70
CA LEU A 275 -4.19 -7.35 -11.80
C LEU A 275 -2.93 -8.09 -12.29
N GLN A 276 -1.84 -7.40 -12.55
CA GLN A 276 -0.57 -8.08 -12.83
C GLN A 276 -0.07 -8.80 -11.59
N ARG A 277 0.53 -9.97 -11.81
CA ARG A 277 1.11 -10.81 -10.77
C ARG A 277 2.61 -10.92 -10.98
N TYR A 278 3.37 -10.69 -9.92
CA TYR A 278 4.82 -10.85 -9.91
C TYR A 278 5.19 -11.95 -8.92
N CYS A 279 6.00 -12.90 -9.38
CA CYS A 279 6.47 -14.02 -8.57
C CYS A 279 7.94 -13.79 -8.18
N LEU A 280 8.22 -14.01 -6.89
CA LEU A 280 9.58 -14.01 -6.36
C LEU A 280 9.97 -15.47 -6.08
N GLY A 281 10.96 -15.98 -6.81
CA GLY A 281 11.40 -17.37 -6.68
C GLY A 281 12.23 -17.84 -7.89
N ALA A 282 12.51 -19.14 -7.96
CA ALA A 282 13.18 -19.74 -9.11
C ALA A 282 12.20 -19.83 -10.29
N SER A 283 12.47 -19.11 -11.36
CA SER A 283 11.63 -19.05 -12.55
C SER A 283 11.77 -20.24 -13.52
N SER A 284 12.64 -21.25 -13.21
CA SER A 284 12.85 -22.43 -14.05
C SER A 284 13.64 -23.49 -13.31
N PRO A 285 13.38 -24.79 -13.54
CA PRO A 285 14.16 -25.90 -12.97
C PRO A 285 15.63 -25.94 -13.43
N ASP A 286 16.02 -25.17 -14.43
CA ASP A 286 17.38 -25.14 -15.01
C ASP A 286 18.30 -24.08 -14.43
N ARG A 287 17.91 -23.31 -13.41
CA ARG A 287 18.73 -22.24 -12.85
C ARG A 287 19.32 -22.57 -11.48
N ARG A 288 20.59 -22.18 -11.33
CA ARG A 288 21.41 -22.43 -10.13
C ARG A 288 20.70 -22.04 -8.84
N PRO A 289 20.73 -22.87 -7.77
CA PRO A 289 20.18 -22.53 -6.48
C PRO A 289 20.84 -21.26 -5.91
N GLY A 290 20.04 -20.33 -5.37
CA GLY A 290 20.53 -19.21 -4.58
C GLY A 290 20.23 -17.79 -5.07
N ARG A 291 19.45 -17.60 -6.13
CA ARG A 291 18.99 -16.26 -6.55
C ARG A 291 17.49 -16.25 -6.80
N SER A 292 16.74 -15.68 -5.86
CA SER A 292 15.35 -15.29 -6.11
C SER A 292 15.34 -14.23 -7.22
N GLN A 293 14.55 -14.44 -8.26
CA GLN A 293 14.34 -13.47 -9.34
C GLN A 293 12.87 -13.10 -9.41
N LEU A 294 12.62 -11.81 -9.54
CA LEU A 294 11.29 -11.29 -9.79
C LEU A 294 10.93 -11.48 -11.27
N HIS A 295 9.73 -11.99 -11.55
CA HIS A 295 9.20 -12.15 -12.90
C HIS A 295 7.68 -12.09 -12.89
N LEU A 296 7.08 -11.79 -14.05
CA LEU A 296 5.63 -11.93 -14.22
C LEU A 296 5.25 -13.40 -14.08
N CYS A 297 4.23 -13.66 -13.24
CA CYS A 297 3.65 -15.00 -13.12
C CYS A 297 2.76 -15.29 -14.35
N GLU A 298 2.76 -16.54 -14.80
CA GLU A 298 1.81 -17.03 -15.81
C GLU A 298 0.37 -17.11 -15.29
#